data_af4a9c43594b4d388b5b9cb97ba3b065
#
_entry.id   af4a9c43594b4d388b5b9cb97ba3b065
#
_cell.length_a   1.000
_cell.length_b   1.000
_cell.length_c   1.000
_cell.angle_alpha   90.00
_cell.angle_beta   90.00
_cell.angle_gamma   90.00
#
_symmetry.space_group_name_H-M   'P 1'
#
loop_
_entity.id
_entity.type
_entity.pdbx_description
1 polymer ?
#
loop_
_entity_poly.entity_id
_entity_poly.type
_entity_poly.pdbx_seq_one_letter_code
_entity_poly.pdbx_strand_id
1 'polypeptide(L)'
;MRGLGAGRRTRRNLEKGGTGTAGALNEILGGWPGVKITPMFGRWGYFVGSRLFACFPLRAKDTDLWIRLTVEDQRRAVDSGVCIPHPRLGGKGWAICHVQEVRDAGRAMAWLKKSYERAKKIVERGELEEP
;
A
#
# COMPACT_ATOMS: atom_id res chain seq x y z
N MET A 1 -16.42 16.69 25.40
CA MET A 1 -17.21 16.01 24.37
C MET A 1 -16.46 15.91 23.06
N ARG A 2 -15.99 17.02 22.61
CA ARG A 2 -15.28 17.03 21.31
C ARG A 2 -14.07 16.16 21.31
N GLY A 3 -13.29 16.21 22.40
CA GLY A 3 -12.12 15.38 22.49
C GLY A 3 -12.47 13.90 22.48
N LEU A 4 -13.61 13.57 23.07
CA LEU A 4 -14.04 12.20 23.08
C LEU A 4 -14.34 11.68 21.69
N GLY A 5 -14.97 12.51 20.86
CA GLY A 5 -15.27 12.11 19.50
C GLY A 5 -13.99 11.83 18.71
N ALA A 6 -13.02 12.73 18.83
CA ALA A 6 -11.76 12.55 18.15
C ALA A 6 -11.04 11.32 18.67
N GLY A 7 -11.08 11.11 19.98
CA GLY A 7 -10.44 9.93 20.57
C GLY A 7 -11.05 8.63 20.08
N ARG A 8 -12.36 8.61 19.95
CA ARG A 8 -13.03 7.41 19.47
C ARG A 8 -12.65 7.11 18.02
N ARG A 9 -12.55 8.14 17.20
CA ARG A 9 -12.14 7.94 15.81
C ARG A 9 -10.74 7.38 15.73
N THR A 10 -9.82 7.93 16.51
CA THR A 10 -8.46 7.43 16.54
C THR A 10 -8.42 5.98 16.96
N ARG A 11 -9.18 5.63 18.00
CA ARG A 11 -9.24 4.27 18.48
C ARG A 11 -9.75 3.33 17.41
N ARG A 12 -10.73 3.77 16.66
CA ARG A 12 -11.29 2.96 15.58
C ARG A 12 -10.25 2.69 14.50
N ASN A 13 -9.44 3.70 14.18
CA ASN A 13 -8.37 3.53 13.21
C ASN A 13 -7.35 2.52 13.71
N LEU A 14 -7.02 2.55 14.99
CA LEU A 14 -6.09 1.59 15.56
C LEU A 14 -6.58 0.17 15.38
N GLU A 15 -7.88 -0.03 15.60
CA GLU A 15 -8.46 -1.36 15.48
C GLU A 15 -8.47 -1.84 14.04
N LYS A 16 -8.71 -0.94 13.10
CA LYS A 16 -8.89 -1.32 11.70
C LYS A 16 -7.62 -1.27 10.89
N GLY A 17 -6.78 -0.30 11.13
CA GLY A 17 -5.68 -0.06 10.24
C GLY A 17 -4.35 0.25 10.89
N GLY A 18 -4.24 0.01 12.20
CA GLY A 18 -2.99 0.28 12.88
C GLY A 18 -2.83 1.73 13.26
N THR A 19 -1.61 2.13 13.58
CA THR A 19 -1.30 3.45 14.10
C THR A 19 -0.26 4.16 13.25
N GLY A 20 -0.07 5.45 13.52
CA GLY A 20 0.99 6.24 12.92
C GLY A 20 0.92 6.26 11.41
N THR A 21 2.06 6.05 10.78
CA THR A 21 2.15 6.08 9.33
C THR A 21 1.29 4.99 8.70
N ALA A 22 1.31 3.79 9.27
CA ALA A 22 0.49 2.70 8.76
C ALA A 22 -0.99 3.03 8.85
N GLY A 23 -1.42 3.60 9.98
CA GLY A 23 -2.81 4.00 10.12
C GLY A 23 -3.23 5.04 9.11
N ALA A 24 -2.38 6.04 8.90
CA ALA A 24 -2.66 7.10 7.93
C ALA A 24 -2.73 6.54 6.52
N LEU A 25 -1.79 5.69 6.17
CA LEU A 25 -1.76 5.10 4.83
C LEU A 25 -2.98 4.22 4.60
N ASN A 26 -3.34 3.42 5.62
CA ASN A 26 -4.53 2.57 5.53
C ASN A 26 -5.78 3.40 5.32
N GLU A 27 -5.86 4.53 6.00
CA GLU A 27 -7.02 5.40 5.85
C GLU A 27 -7.13 5.96 4.44
N ILE A 28 -6.00 6.38 3.88
CA ILE A 28 -5.98 6.91 2.52
C ILE A 28 -6.36 5.84 1.51
N LEU A 29 -5.68 4.71 1.55
CA LEU A 29 -5.93 3.66 0.57
C LEU A 29 -7.28 2.99 0.77
N GLY A 30 -7.73 2.89 2.02
CA GLY A 30 -9.04 2.33 2.29
C GLY A 30 -10.17 3.16 1.74
N GLY A 31 -9.90 4.43 1.44
CA GLY A 31 -10.90 5.30 0.81
C GLY A 31 -10.99 5.13 -0.70
N TRP A 32 -10.06 4.42 -1.31
CA TRP A 32 -10.12 4.19 -2.75
C TRP A 32 -11.15 3.11 -3.05
N PRO A 33 -11.95 3.30 -4.11
CA PRO A 33 -13.02 2.34 -4.41
C PRO A 33 -12.51 0.92 -4.59
N GLY A 34 -13.15 -0.01 -3.89
CA GLY A 34 -12.83 -1.43 -4.03
C GLY A 34 -11.63 -1.92 -3.25
N VAL A 35 -10.95 -1.05 -2.52
CA VAL A 35 -9.77 -1.48 -1.77
C VAL A 35 -10.20 -2.16 -0.47
N LYS A 36 -9.63 -3.33 -0.25
CA LYS A 36 -9.78 -4.08 0.99
C LYS A 36 -8.42 -4.18 1.66
N ILE A 37 -8.38 -3.95 2.96
CA ILE A 37 -7.14 -3.97 3.72
C ILE A 37 -7.18 -5.16 4.67
N THR A 38 -6.18 -6.03 4.58
CA THR A 38 -6.14 -7.26 5.34
C THR A 38 -4.75 -7.46 5.94
N PRO A 39 -4.65 -7.74 7.23
CA PRO A 39 -3.35 -8.09 7.80
C PRO A 39 -2.92 -9.47 7.33
N MET A 40 -1.65 -9.59 6.93
CA MET A 40 -1.12 -10.85 6.45
C MET A 40 0.39 -10.88 6.60
N PHE A 41 0.91 -11.93 7.22
CA PHE A 41 2.35 -12.16 7.32
C PHE A 41 3.12 -10.94 7.82
N GLY A 42 2.59 -10.29 8.87
CA GLY A 42 3.25 -9.13 9.46
C GLY A 42 3.12 -7.85 8.67
N ARG A 43 2.23 -7.81 7.69
CA ARG A 43 2.03 -6.63 6.85
C ARG A 43 0.55 -6.36 6.65
N TRP A 44 0.22 -5.11 6.35
CA TRP A 44 -1.11 -4.74 5.87
C TRP A 44 -1.12 -4.96 4.37
N GLY A 45 -1.98 -5.86 3.90
CA GLY A 45 -2.12 -6.09 2.46
C GLY A 45 -3.23 -5.24 1.89
N TYR A 46 -2.97 -4.60 0.75
CA TYR A 46 -3.95 -3.77 0.06
C TYR A 46 -4.40 -4.49 -1.21
N PHE A 47 -5.67 -4.81 -1.26
CA PHE A 47 -6.24 -5.66 -2.33
C PHE A 47 -7.34 -4.93 -3.08
N VAL A 48 -7.43 -5.23 -4.37
CA VAL A 48 -8.65 -5.02 -5.15
C VAL A 48 -9.11 -6.41 -5.56
N GLY A 49 -10.29 -6.83 -5.08
CA GLY A 49 -10.68 -8.20 -5.26
C GLY A 49 -9.67 -9.13 -4.60
N SER A 50 -9.19 -10.10 -5.32
CA SER A 50 -8.17 -11.02 -4.81
C SER A 50 -6.75 -10.59 -5.15
N ARG A 51 -6.59 -9.46 -5.83
CA ARG A 51 -5.27 -9.03 -6.27
C ARG A 51 -4.62 -8.09 -5.27
N LEU A 52 -3.52 -8.56 -4.71
CA LEU A 52 -2.68 -7.74 -3.84
C LEU A 52 -1.90 -6.76 -4.70
N PHE A 53 -2.03 -5.45 -4.43
CA PHE A 53 -1.30 -4.46 -5.22
C PHE A 53 -0.24 -3.73 -4.43
N ALA A 54 -0.27 -3.79 -3.10
CA ALA A 54 0.74 -3.17 -2.25
C ALA A 54 0.61 -3.72 -0.85
N CYS A 55 1.65 -3.53 -0.03
CA CYS A 55 1.55 -3.88 1.38
C CYS A 55 2.54 -3.05 2.20
N PHE A 56 2.24 -2.86 3.48
CA PHE A 56 3.02 -2.03 4.38
C PHE A 56 3.17 -2.73 5.72
N PRO A 57 4.32 -2.57 6.41
CA PRO A 57 4.54 -3.30 7.67
C PRO A 57 3.54 -2.98 8.76
N LEU A 58 3.21 -3.99 9.55
CA LEU A 58 2.39 -3.80 10.74
C LEU A 58 3.17 -3.09 11.84
N ARG A 59 4.47 -3.35 11.93
CA ARG A 59 5.29 -2.81 13.01
C ARG A 59 5.71 -1.39 12.68
N ALA A 60 5.57 -0.51 13.67
CA ALA A 60 5.84 0.91 13.47
C ALA A 60 7.29 1.19 13.09
N LYS A 61 8.22 0.34 13.48
CA LYS A 61 9.62 0.58 13.21
C LYS A 61 10.05 0.18 11.80
N ASP A 62 9.22 -0.58 11.11
CA ASP A 62 9.50 -0.96 9.73
C ASP A 62 8.90 0.07 8.79
N THR A 63 9.58 0.36 7.70
CA THR A 63 9.22 1.47 6.82
C THR A 63 9.07 1.08 5.37
N ASP A 64 9.18 -0.19 5.03
CA ASP A 64 9.23 -0.61 3.62
C ASP A 64 7.83 -0.83 3.06
N LEU A 65 7.40 0.11 2.24
CA LEU A 65 6.16 -0.05 1.46
C LEU A 65 6.49 -0.81 0.18
N TRP A 66 5.83 -1.95 -0.02
CA TRP A 66 6.01 -2.74 -1.23
C TRP A 66 4.88 -2.41 -2.20
N ILE A 67 5.23 -2.12 -3.44
CA ILE A 67 4.26 -1.77 -4.48
C ILE A 67 4.44 -2.72 -5.66
N ARG A 68 3.34 -3.28 -6.13
CA ARG A 68 3.37 -4.24 -7.25
C ARG A 68 3.20 -3.47 -8.55
N LEU A 69 4.28 -3.29 -9.27
CA LEU A 69 4.27 -2.53 -10.53
C LEU A 69 4.53 -3.48 -11.69
N THR A 70 4.41 -2.96 -12.91
CA THR A 70 4.99 -3.64 -14.06
C THR A 70 6.50 -3.46 -13.97
N VAL A 71 7.24 -4.32 -14.64
CA VAL A 71 8.70 -4.18 -14.67
C VAL A 71 9.09 -2.81 -15.23
N GLU A 72 8.34 -2.34 -16.21
CA GLU A 72 8.59 -1.04 -16.82
C GLU A 72 8.38 0.10 -15.83
N ASP A 73 7.25 0.08 -15.12
CA ASP A 73 6.97 1.12 -14.13
C ASP A 73 7.94 1.02 -12.95
N GLN A 74 8.32 -0.19 -12.57
CA GLN A 74 9.33 -0.37 -11.54
C GLN A 74 10.61 0.35 -11.93
N ARG A 75 11.05 0.17 -13.17
CA ARG A 75 12.27 0.83 -13.64
C ARG A 75 12.15 2.34 -13.55
N ARG A 76 11.01 2.88 -13.96
CA ARG A 76 10.78 4.31 -13.87
C ARG A 76 10.78 4.81 -12.44
N ALA A 77 10.16 4.06 -11.53
CA ALA A 77 10.12 4.44 -10.13
C ALA A 77 11.51 4.41 -9.52
N VAL A 78 12.31 3.42 -9.90
CA VAL A 78 13.69 3.32 -9.42
C VAL A 78 14.53 4.47 -9.99
N ASP A 79 14.38 4.76 -11.27
CA ASP A 79 15.12 5.84 -11.92
C ASP A 79 14.78 7.20 -11.30
N SER A 80 13.56 7.36 -10.83
CA SER A 80 13.15 8.61 -10.20
C SER A 80 13.69 8.77 -8.78
N GLY A 81 14.29 7.72 -8.23
CA GLY A 81 14.84 7.75 -6.88
C GLY A 81 13.82 7.48 -5.79
N VAL A 82 12.58 7.17 -6.14
CA VAL A 82 11.53 6.95 -5.16
C VAL A 82 11.56 5.53 -4.59
N CYS A 83 11.90 4.55 -5.43
CA CYS A 83 11.86 3.14 -5.04
C CYS A 83 13.16 2.43 -5.38
N ILE A 84 13.31 1.25 -4.79
CA ILE A 84 14.34 0.30 -5.21
C ILE A 84 13.62 -1.00 -5.58
N PRO A 85 14.24 -1.86 -6.40
CA PRO A 85 13.61 -3.15 -6.73
C PRO A 85 13.54 -4.04 -5.49
N HIS A 86 12.46 -4.78 -5.36
CA HIS A 86 12.35 -5.74 -4.26
C HIS A 86 13.40 -6.84 -4.47
N PRO A 87 14.17 -7.21 -3.43
CA PRO A 87 15.27 -8.17 -3.60
C PRO A 87 14.85 -9.51 -4.18
N ARG A 88 13.67 -10.00 -3.85
CA ARG A 88 13.22 -11.31 -4.32
C ARG A 88 12.11 -11.23 -5.34
N LEU A 89 11.29 -10.19 -5.29
CA LEU A 89 10.13 -10.07 -6.16
C LEU A 89 10.32 -9.03 -7.25
N GLY A 90 11.53 -8.44 -7.32
CA GLY A 90 11.79 -7.38 -8.29
C GLY A 90 11.62 -7.84 -9.73
N GLY A 91 11.90 -9.11 -10.01
CA GLY A 91 11.71 -9.64 -11.35
C GLY A 91 10.27 -9.65 -11.82
N LYS A 92 9.34 -9.57 -10.86
CA LYS A 92 7.92 -9.52 -11.16
C LYS A 92 7.37 -8.11 -11.08
N GLY A 93 8.23 -7.11 -10.92
CA GLY A 93 7.82 -5.72 -10.88
C GLY A 93 7.67 -5.10 -9.52
N TRP A 94 7.80 -5.88 -8.46
CA TRP A 94 7.67 -5.35 -7.11
C TRP A 94 8.81 -4.38 -6.79
N ALA A 95 8.46 -3.28 -6.13
CA ALA A 95 9.41 -2.25 -5.71
C ALA A 95 9.19 -1.93 -4.24
N ILE A 96 10.24 -1.43 -3.62
CA ILE A 96 10.19 -1.02 -2.21
C ILE A 96 10.39 0.49 -2.15
N CYS A 97 9.52 1.15 -1.39
CA CYS A 97 9.59 2.58 -1.16
C CYS A 97 9.67 2.81 0.35
N HIS A 98 10.67 3.56 0.78
CA HIS A 98 10.84 3.89 2.21
C HIS A 98 9.81 4.92 2.63
N VAL A 99 8.94 4.57 3.56
CA VAL A 99 7.89 5.46 4.05
C VAL A 99 7.99 5.54 5.57
N GLN A 100 8.77 6.46 6.06
CA GLN A 100 8.96 6.67 7.48
C GLN A 100 7.91 7.60 8.06
N GLU A 101 7.49 8.58 7.27
CA GLU A 101 6.46 9.53 7.66
C GLU A 101 5.41 9.60 6.57
N VAL A 102 4.26 10.18 6.91
CA VAL A 102 3.17 10.28 5.95
C VAL A 102 3.59 11.02 4.68
N ARG A 103 4.44 12.03 4.80
CA ARG A 103 4.87 12.78 3.62
C ARG A 103 5.71 11.92 2.67
N ASP A 104 6.38 10.91 3.18
CA ASP A 104 7.10 9.98 2.32
C ASP A 104 6.14 9.18 1.46
N ALA A 105 4.96 8.89 2.00
CA ALA A 105 3.92 8.22 1.21
C ALA A 105 3.50 9.07 0.02
N GLY A 106 3.59 10.40 0.16
CA GLY A 106 3.26 11.29 -0.94
C GLY A 106 4.12 11.05 -2.17
N ARG A 107 5.40 10.74 -1.96
CA ARG A 107 6.30 10.44 -3.08
C ARG A 107 5.92 9.16 -3.78
N ALA A 108 5.40 8.20 -3.02
CA ALA A 108 5.03 6.90 -3.57
C ALA A 108 3.62 6.89 -4.14
N MET A 109 2.85 7.94 -3.90
CA MET A 109 1.41 7.92 -4.18
C MET A 109 1.10 7.69 -5.66
N ALA A 110 1.87 8.31 -6.55
CA ALA A 110 1.66 8.13 -7.97
C ALA A 110 1.84 6.66 -8.37
N TRP A 111 2.83 6.00 -7.79
CA TRP A 111 3.10 4.59 -8.09
C TRP A 111 2.07 3.67 -7.46
N LEU A 112 1.63 4.00 -6.25
CA LEU A 112 0.53 3.28 -5.61
C LEU A 112 -0.72 3.37 -6.47
N LYS A 113 -1.01 4.56 -6.99
CA LYS A 113 -2.18 4.77 -7.83
C LYS A 113 -2.09 3.94 -9.11
N LYS A 114 -0.93 3.91 -9.73
CA LYS A 114 -0.73 3.09 -10.93
C LYS A 114 -0.97 1.61 -10.63
N SER A 115 -0.45 1.13 -9.52
CA SER A 115 -0.62 -0.26 -9.13
C SER A 115 -2.09 -0.58 -8.88
N TYR A 116 -2.78 0.33 -8.19
CA TYR A 116 -4.19 0.21 -7.90
C TYR A 116 -5.02 0.18 -9.19
N GLU A 117 -4.76 1.12 -10.10
CA GLU A 117 -5.50 1.19 -11.36
C GLU A 117 -5.30 -0.09 -12.17
N ARG A 118 -4.09 -0.59 -12.18
CA ARG A 118 -3.81 -1.84 -12.89
C ARG A 118 -4.56 -3.00 -12.25
N ALA A 119 -4.59 -3.05 -10.91
CA ALA A 119 -5.30 -4.10 -10.21
C ALA A 119 -6.79 -4.05 -10.54
N LYS A 120 -7.37 -2.84 -10.58
CA LYS A 120 -8.77 -2.68 -10.93
C LYS A 120 -9.06 -3.22 -12.32
N LYS A 121 -8.22 -2.88 -13.28
CA LYS A 121 -8.42 -3.34 -14.66
C LYS A 121 -8.34 -4.85 -14.76
N ILE A 122 -7.37 -5.44 -14.07
CA ILE A 122 -7.20 -6.89 -14.11
C ILE A 122 -8.43 -7.58 -13.52
N VAL A 123 -8.90 -7.09 -12.38
CA VAL A 123 -10.06 -7.68 -11.72
C VAL A 123 -11.32 -7.48 -12.55
N GLU A 124 -11.50 -6.29 -13.14
CA GLU A 124 -12.68 -6.01 -13.97
C GLU A 124 -12.72 -6.89 -15.21
N ARG A 125 -11.56 -7.26 -15.75
CA ARG A 125 -11.50 -8.15 -16.90
C ARG A 125 -11.69 -9.60 -16.51
N GLY A 126 -11.71 -9.91 -15.22
CA GLY A 126 -11.81 -11.27 -14.77
C GLY A 126 -10.58 -12.10 -15.03
N GLU A 127 -9.42 -11.46 -15.18
CA GLU A 127 -8.17 -12.18 -15.42
C GLU A 127 -7.74 -12.91 -14.17
N LEU A 128 -7.16 -14.10 -14.37
CA LEU A 128 -6.68 -14.89 -13.25
C LEU A 128 -5.42 -14.26 -12.69
N GLU A 129 -5.32 -14.33 -11.35
CA GLU A 129 -4.17 -13.79 -10.66
C GLU A 129 -3.02 -14.78 -10.73
N GLU A 130 -1.85 -14.28 -11.12
CA GLU A 130 -0.64 -15.10 -11.12
C GLU A 130 -0.09 -15.20 -9.72
N PRO A 131 0.24 -16.41 -9.25
CA PRO A 131 0.80 -16.60 -7.92
C PRO A 131 2.14 -15.89 -7.74
#